data_f41e8967a4e6a7f1f66d1561a6c9ee87
#
_entry.id   f41e8967a4e6a7f1f66d1561a6c9ee87
#
_cell.length_a   1.000
_cell.length_b   1.000
_cell.length_c   1.000
_cell.angle_alpha   90.00
_cell.angle_beta   90.00
_cell.angle_gamma   90.00
#
_symmetry.space_group_name_H-M   'P 1'
#
loop_
_entity.id
_entity.type
_entity.pdbx_description
1 polymer ?
#
loop_
_entity_poly.entity_id
_entity_poly.type
_entity_poly.pdbx_seq_one_letter_code
_entity_poly.pdbx_strand_id
1 'polypeptide(L)'
;MKHLRTLLAITVAMTFLLGLTVALRPVAVPGEDVRCEQAVLTVSSGTVTSSSCDGELAQRVVGMVDESVRGVADILDISWAERVDVVVPSSDLELVALVGPAFADMAGVAIRDESGQRVVLNRARTAPLSDLELRVLLRHEITHVATRDLTSDSAPLWLVEGFADWVAFHGLGLSLRQAAPALTPDVAAVPTDFGGPGRELAYQQAYSIMVYLESTLGERGVVDFFRRHASMSAVDLGDVDVAGWRAFLESRIG
;
A
#
# COMPACT_ATOMS: atom_id res chain seq x y z
N MET A 1 1.69 -21.49 27.74
CA MET A 1 0.79 -21.28 26.59
C MET A 1 1.38 -20.10 25.83
N LYS A 2 1.96 -20.35 24.66
CA LYS A 2 2.68 -19.34 23.86
C LYS A 2 1.63 -18.53 23.11
N HIS A 3 1.52 -17.25 23.43
CA HIS A 3 0.73 -16.29 22.64
C HIS A 3 1.38 -16.18 21.26
N LEU A 4 0.71 -16.73 20.28
CA LEU A 4 1.03 -16.58 18.86
C LEU A 4 0.81 -15.11 18.49
N ARG A 5 1.90 -14.39 18.23
CA ARG A 5 1.87 -13.01 17.76
C ARG A 5 1.25 -13.00 16.36
N THR A 6 0.04 -12.50 16.24
CA THR A 6 -0.61 -12.33 14.95
C THR A 6 -0.07 -11.04 14.33
N LEU A 7 1.00 -11.16 13.55
CA LEU A 7 1.45 -10.12 12.64
C LEU A 7 0.54 -10.20 11.40
N LEU A 8 -0.43 -9.33 11.30
CA LEU A 8 -1.13 -9.12 10.04
C LEU A 8 -0.35 -8.06 9.28
N ALA A 9 0.53 -8.49 8.40
CA ALA A 9 1.19 -7.67 7.43
C ALA A 9 0.34 -7.66 6.16
N ILE A 10 -0.22 -6.54 5.83
CA ILE A 10 -0.99 -6.31 4.61
C ILE A 10 -0.06 -5.60 3.62
N THR A 11 -0.01 -6.05 2.41
CA THR A 11 1.13 -5.94 1.52
C THR A 11 0.80 -5.23 0.23
N VAL A 12 1.56 -4.20 -0.15
CA VAL A 12 1.52 -3.61 -1.50
C VAL A 12 2.66 -4.13 -2.34
N ALA A 13 2.33 -4.73 -3.47
CA ALA A 13 3.26 -4.98 -4.55
C ALA A 13 3.02 -3.95 -5.67
N MET A 14 3.46 -2.72 -5.48
CA MET A 14 3.61 -1.81 -6.61
C MET A 14 4.90 -2.16 -7.37
N THR A 15 4.78 -3.00 -8.37
CA THR A 15 5.82 -3.17 -9.39
C THR A 15 5.41 -2.39 -10.63
N PHE A 16 5.70 -1.09 -10.65
CA PHE A 16 5.80 -0.36 -11.91
C PHE A 16 7.12 -0.76 -12.58
N LEU A 17 7.05 -1.72 -13.50
CA LEU A 17 8.16 -2.06 -14.37
C LEU A 17 8.07 -1.24 -15.65
N LEU A 18 8.72 -0.08 -15.66
CA LEU A 18 9.27 0.45 -16.91
C LEU A 18 10.71 -0.06 -17.01
N GLY A 19 10.90 -1.03 -17.89
CA GLY A 19 12.20 -1.64 -18.10
C GLY A 19 13.22 -0.65 -18.67
N LEU A 20 14.28 -0.43 -17.91
CA LEU A 20 15.62 -0.18 -18.46
C LEU A 20 16.65 -0.66 -17.43
N THR A 21 17.14 -1.89 -17.61
CA THR A 21 18.27 -2.41 -16.85
C THR A 21 19.56 -1.77 -17.35
N VAL A 22 20.02 -0.72 -16.66
CA VAL A 22 21.41 -0.31 -16.74
C VAL A 22 22.10 -0.83 -15.49
N ALA A 23 22.87 -1.90 -15.66
CA ALA A 23 23.73 -2.42 -14.61
C ALA A 23 24.92 -1.48 -14.41
N LEU A 24 24.81 -0.53 -13.47
CA LEU A 24 25.94 0.21 -12.96
C LEU A 24 26.56 -0.59 -11.81
N ARG A 25 27.73 -1.19 -12.04
CA ARG A 25 28.53 -1.76 -10.98
C ARG A 25 29.03 -0.62 -10.07
N PRO A 26 28.84 -0.69 -8.75
CA PRO A 26 29.46 0.27 -7.85
C PRO A 26 30.98 0.04 -7.84
N VAL A 27 31.74 1.09 -8.16
CA VAL A 27 33.17 1.15 -7.88
C VAL A 27 33.31 1.39 -6.38
N ALA A 28 33.85 0.40 -5.67
CA ALA A 28 34.19 0.53 -4.28
C ALA A 28 35.31 1.56 -4.11
N VAL A 29 35.04 2.69 -3.48
CA VAL A 29 36.04 3.64 -3.01
C VAL A 29 36.42 3.22 -1.59
N PRO A 30 37.70 2.91 -1.29
CA PRO A 30 38.13 2.63 0.08
C PRO A 30 38.22 3.95 0.85
N GLY A 31 37.52 4.09 1.93
CA GLY A 31 37.78 5.19 2.85
C GLY A 31 36.56 5.60 3.69
N GLU A 32 36.70 5.44 4.98
CA GLU A 32 35.84 5.81 6.11
C GLU A 32 34.61 4.93 6.30
N ASP A 33 34.59 4.23 7.43
CA ASP A 33 33.39 3.63 8.02
C ASP A 33 32.42 4.78 8.41
N VAL A 34 31.61 5.22 7.47
CA VAL A 34 30.51 6.12 7.74
C VAL A 34 29.51 5.35 8.61
N ARG A 35 29.57 5.58 9.93
CA ARG A 35 28.56 5.04 10.84
C ARG A 35 27.25 5.77 10.58
N CYS A 36 26.31 5.07 9.98
CA CYS A 36 24.96 5.58 9.82
C CYS A 36 24.24 5.54 11.16
N GLU A 37 23.90 6.70 11.70
CA GLU A 37 23.15 6.82 12.94
C GLU A 37 21.64 6.83 12.63
N GLN A 38 20.84 6.37 13.58
CA GLN A 38 19.38 6.47 13.48
C GLN A 38 18.98 7.94 13.62
N ALA A 39 18.17 8.43 12.69
CA ALA A 39 17.58 9.76 12.70
C ALA A 39 16.06 9.64 12.84
N VAL A 40 15.47 10.47 13.70
CA VAL A 40 14.03 10.59 13.87
C VAL A 40 13.62 12.01 13.49
N LEU A 41 12.78 12.11 12.46
CA LEU A 41 12.24 13.37 11.96
C LEU A 41 10.76 13.44 12.35
N THR A 42 10.36 14.52 13.01
CA THR A 42 8.97 14.72 13.46
C THR A 42 8.21 15.50 12.40
N VAL A 43 7.00 15.04 12.09
CA VAL A 43 6.00 15.69 11.24
C VAL A 43 4.73 15.91 12.05
N SER A 44 3.75 16.66 11.52
CA SER A 44 2.49 16.93 12.25
C SER A 44 1.72 15.64 12.56
N SER A 45 1.73 14.71 11.62
CA SER A 45 0.98 13.44 11.69
C SER A 45 1.83 12.26 12.19
N GLY A 46 3.01 12.45 12.80
CA GLY A 46 3.79 11.34 13.34
C GLY A 46 5.31 11.53 13.29
N THR A 47 6.03 10.45 13.05
CA THR A 47 7.49 10.46 12.93
C THR A 47 7.96 9.69 11.70
N VAL A 48 9.12 10.08 11.17
CA VAL A 48 9.86 9.31 10.18
C VAL A 48 11.19 8.92 10.79
N THR A 49 11.40 7.64 11.00
CA THR A 49 12.64 7.08 11.53
C THR A 49 13.44 6.46 10.38
N SER A 50 14.67 6.86 10.21
CA SER A 50 15.55 6.35 9.15
C SER A 50 17.00 6.33 9.59
N SER A 51 17.88 5.74 8.78
CA SER A 51 19.32 5.92 8.89
C SER A 51 19.74 7.32 8.38
N SER A 52 20.73 7.94 9.00
CA SER A 52 21.31 9.19 8.50
C SER A 52 21.92 9.08 7.10
N CYS A 53 22.23 7.86 6.66
CA CYS A 53 22.69 7.58 5.30
C CYS A 53 21.57 7.55 4.23
N ASP A 54 20.32 7.54 4.66
CA ASP A 54 19.13 7.53 3.79
C ASP A 54 18.43 8.90 3.73
N GLY A 55 19.17 9.97 3.99
CA GLY A 55 18.64 11.32 4.17
C GLY A 55 17.75 11.80 3.03
N GLU A 56 18.05 11.46 1.77
CA GLU A 56 17.22 11.84 0.62
C GLU A 56 15.85 11.17 0.65
N LEU A 57 15.80 9.85 0.81
CA LEU A 57 14.54 9.12 0.92
C LEU A 57 13.73 9.59 2.13
N ALA A 58 14.39 9.75 3.28
CA ALA A 58 13.75 10.22 4.50
C ALA A 58 13.12 11.62 4.31
N GLN A 59 13.81 12.55 3.67
CA GLN A 59 13.28 13.89 3.38
C GLN A 59 12.08 13.85 2.42
N ARG A 60 12.12 13.01 1.39
CA ARG A 60 10.98 12.79 0.49
C ARG A 60 9.77 12.25 1.25
N VAL A 61 9.97 11.24 2.10
CA VAL A 61 8.90 10.67 2.95
C VAL A 61 8.33 11.73 3.90
N VAL A 62 9.19 12.47 4.62
CA VAL A 62 8.78 13.58 5.51
C VAL A 62 7.91 14.59 4.77
N GLY A 63 8.28 14.96 3.55
CA GLY A 63 7.51 15.91 2.73
C GLY A 63 6.13 15.40 2.31
N MET A 64 5.86 14.11 2.43
CA MET A 64 4.62 13.49 1.92
C MET A 64 3.69 12.94 3.01
N VAL A 65 4.19 12.63 4.22
CA VAL A 65 3.40 11.95 5.26
C VAL A 65 2.16 12.75 5.65
N ASP A 66 2.32 14.04 5.98
CA ASP A 66 1.20 14.88 6.43
C ASP A 66 0.12 15.05 5.36
N GLU A 67 0.52 15.19 4.09
CA GLU A 67 -0.42 15.26 2.95
C GLU A 67 -1.12 13.91 2.75
N SER A 68 -0.39 12.80 2.86
CA SER A 68 -0.94 11.46 2.69
C SER A 68 -1.95 11.13 3.80
N VAL A 69 -1.64 11.47 5.05
CA VAL A 69 -2.56 11.28 6.18
C VAL A 69 -3.85 12.07 5.97
N ARG A 70 -3.74 13.36 5.60
CA ARG A 70 -4.92 14.19 5.31
C ARG A 70 -5.74 13.62 4.14
N GLY A 71 -5.06 13.27 3.03
CA GLY A 71 -5.75 12.72 1.86
C GLY A 71 -6.51 11.41 2.15
N VAL A 72 -5.98 10.57 3.04
CA VAL A 72 -6.67 9.36 3.51
C VAL A 72 -7.84 9.73 4.43
N ALA A 73 -7.64 10.64 5.39
CA ALA A 73 -8.67 11.06 6.34
C ALA A 73 -9.87 11.70 5.63
N ASP A 74 -9.63 12.57 4.65
CA ASP A 74 -10.66 13.26 3.88
C ASP A 74 -11.58 12.29 3.12
N ILE A 75 -11.03 11.17 2.61
CA ILE A 75 -11.79 10.16 1.86
C ILE A 75 -12.56 9.25 2.82
N LEU A 76 -11.92 8.79 3.89
CA LEU A 76 -12.47 7.75 4.75
C LEU A 76 -13.63 8.22 5.62
N ASP A 77 -13.63 9.48 6.06
CA ASP A 77 -14.62 10.05 7.00
C ASP A 77 -14.89 9.12 8.20
N ILE A 78 -13.80 8.55 8.76
CA ILE A 78 -13.82 7.67 9.93
C ILE A 78 -12.98 8.27 11.06
N SER A 79 -13.32 7.92 12.30
CA SER A 79 -12.51 8.31 13.45
C SER A 79 -11.30 7.37 13.58
N TRP A 80 -10.08 7.91 13.43
CA TRP A 80 -8.82 7.24 13.69
C TRP A 80 -7.80 8.26 14.23
N ALA A 81 -6.63 7.80 14.62
CA ALA A 81 -5.67 8.67 15.31
C ALA A 81 -5.04 9.76 14.41
N GLU A 82 -5.13 9.64 13.08
CA GLU A 82 -4.48 10.49 12.08
C GLU A 82 -2.98 10.68 12.35
N ARG A 83 -2.39 9.65 12.92
CA ARG A 83 -0.97 9.57 13.26
C ARG A 83 -0.37 8.29 12.72
N VAL A 84 0.79 8.44 12.10
CA VAL A 84 1.53 7.32 11.50
C VAL A 84 3.02 7.49 11.76
N ASP A 85 3.64 6.48 12.33
CA ASP A 85 5.08 6.39 12.38
C ASP A 85 5.58 5.62 11.17
N VAL A 86 6.48 6.22 10.41
CA VAL A 86 7.10 5.61 9.23
C VAL A 86 8.53 5.22 9.58
N VAL A 87 8.89 3.98 9.29
CA VAL A 87 10.24 3.46 9.54
C VAL A 87 10.88 3.05 8.22
N VAL A 88 12.06 3.58 7.94
CA VAL A 88 12.94 3.13 6.86
C VAL A 88 14.11 2.38 7.52
N PRO A 89 14.09 1.03 7.52
CA PRO A 89 15.13 0.23 8.18
C PRO A 89 16.52 0.49 7.58
N SER A 90 17.53 0.49 8.43
CA SER A 90 18.92 0.74 8.03
C SER A 90 19.57 -0.45 7.32
N SER A 91 18.96 -1.65 7.41
CA SER A 91 19.47 -2.88 6.83
C SER A 91 18.34 -3.87 6.53
N ASP A 92 18.63 -4.84 5.64
CA ASP A 92 17.71 -5.95 5.34
C ASP A 92 17.44 -6.82 6.58
N LEU A 93 18.41 -6.93 7.49
CA LEU A 93 18.22 -7.67 8.73
C LEU A 93 17.19 -6.97 9.65
N GLU A 94 17.26 -5.66 9.76
CA GLU A 94 16.28 -4.87 10.51
C GLU A 94 14.90 -4.93 9.82
N LEU A 95 14.85 -4.83 8.50
CA LEU A 95 13.62 -4.99 7.73
C LEU A 95 12.95 -6.34 8.03
N VAL A 96 13.71 -7.44 7.90
CA VAL A 96 13.19 -8.80 8.18
C VAL A 96 12.76 -8.94 9.64
N ALA A 97 13.47 -8.30 10.58
CA ALA A 97 13.10 -8.33 12.00
C ALA A 97 11.76 -7.60 12.27
N LEU A 98 11.48 -6.54 11.52
CA LEU A 98 10.24 -5.75 11.66
C LEU A 98 9.04 -6.41 10.97
N VAL A 99 9.20 -6.83 9.72
CA VAL A 99 8.05 -7.29 8.90
C VAL A 99 7.99 -8.81 8.72
N GLY A 100 9.05 -9.53 9.08
CA GLY A 100 9.20 -10.96 8.81
C GLY A 100 9.67 -11.26 7.38
N PRO A 101 10.23 -12.45 7.13
CA PRO A 101 10.82 -12.81 5.85
C PRO A 101 9.81 -12.88 4.69
N ALA A 102 8.54 -13.17 4.99
CA ALA A 102 7.48 -13.26 3.97
C ALA A 102 7.13 -11.91 3.35
N PHE A 103 7.41 -10.81 4.03
CA PHE A 103 7.05 -9.45 3.62
C PHE A 103 8.26 -8.57 3.29
N ALA A 104 9.48 -9.10 3.47
CA ALA A 104 10.70 -8.34 3.26
C ALA A 104 10.94 -7.92 1.78
N ASP A 105 10.25 -8.54 0.82
CA ASP A 105 10.32 -8.16 -0.60
C ASP A 105 9.29 -7.09 -1.00
N MET A 106 8.47 -6.63 -0.07
CA MET A 106 7.47 -5.60 -0.31
C MET A 106 8.07 -4.21 -0.26
N ALA A 107 7.50 -3.25 -1.00
CA ALA A 107 7.94 -1.85 -0.98
C ALA A 107 7.54 -1.16 0.33
N GLY A 108 6.34 -1.43 0.82
CA GLY A 108 5.81 -0.96 2.09
C GLY A 108 5.06 -2.05 2.82
N VAL A 109 4.90 -1.92 4.12
CA VAL A 109 4.09 -2.81 4.96
C VAL A 109 3.57 -2.05 6.17
N ALA A 110 2.25 -2.02 6.33
CA ALA A 110 1.62 -1.55 7.55
C ALA A 110 1.65 -2.65 8.62
N ILE A 111 2.29 -2.39 9.76
CA ILE A 111 2.40 -3.35 10.86
C ILE A 111 1.75 -2.80 12.15
N ARG A 112 1.33 -3.73 13.03
CA ARG A 112 0.93 -3.41 14.40
C ARG A 112 1.68 -4.32 15.36
N ASP A 113 2.34 -3.72 16.33
CA ASP A 113 3.01 -4.42 17.43
C ASP A 113 2.76 -3.71 18.77
N GLU A 114 3.51 -4.06 19.81
CA GLU A 114 3.41 -3.46 21.15
C GLU A 114 3.74 -1.94 21.16
N SER A 115 4.47 -1.46 20.15
CA SER A 115 4.82 -0.03 19.98
C SER A 115 3.75 0.77 19.26
N GLY A 116 2.72 0.10 18.72
CA GLY A 116 1.62 0.72 17.98
C GLY A 116 1.58 0.34 16.51
N GLN A 117 0.89 1.16 15.73
CA GLN A 117 0.79 0.99 14.27
C GLN A 117 1.85 1.84 13.57
N ARG A 118 2.49 1.28 12.56
CA ARG A 118 3.49 1.99 11.77
C ARG A 118 3.56 1.46 10.34
N VAL A 119 4.11 2.26 9.45
CA VAL A 119 4.46 1.87 8.09
C VAL A 119 5.96 1.60 8.03
N VAL A 120 6.36 0.44 7.54
CA VAL A 120 7.75 0.08 7.30
C VAL A 120 8.01 0.11 5.79
N LEU A 121 8.97 0.90 5.35
CA LEU A 121 9.34 1.05 3.94
C LEU A 121 10.62 0.28 3.64
N ASN A 122 10.58 -0.62 2.66
CA ASN A 122 11.77 -1.28 2.16
C ASN A 122 12.60 -0.30 1.33
N ARG A 123 13.75 0.14 1.86
CA ARG A 123 14.64 1.10 1.21
C ARG A 123 14.99 0.72 -0.24
N ALA A 124 15.34 -0.54 -0.48
CA ALA A 124 15.77 -0.99 -1.80
C ALA A 124 14.65 -0.89 -2.85
N ARG A 125 13.40 -1.02 -2.42
CA ARG A 125 12.21 -0.93 -3.27
C ARG A 125 11.67 0.50 -3.39
N THR A 126 11.84 1.32 -2.36
CA THR A 126 11.24 2.67 -2.31
C THR A 126 12.17 3.76 -2.82
N ALA A 127 13.48 3.61 -2.67
CA ALA A 127 14.43 4.62 -3.15
C ALA A 127 14.31 4.93 -4.66
N PRO A 128 14.11 3.95 -5.56
CA PRO A 128 13.97 4.21 -7.00
C PRO A 128 12.61 4.78 -7.42
N LEU A 129 11.60 4.80 -6.53
CA LEU A 129 10.25 5.28 -6.86
C LEU A 129 10.25 6.79 -7.15
N SER A 130 9.45 7.21 -8.13
CA SER A 130 9.11 8.61 -8.33
C SER A 130 8.30 9.15 -7.13
N ASP A 131 8.17 10.46 -7.01
CA ASP A 131 7.38 11.09 -5.95
C ASP A 131 5.90 10.70 -6.03
N LEU A 132 5.37 10.51 -7.23
CA LEU A 132 4.00 10.02 -7.41
C LEU A 132 3.84 8.59 -6.88
N GLU A 133 4.74 7.68 -7.25
CA GLU A 133 4.70 6.28 -6.79
C GLU A 133 4.90 6.17 -5.28
N LEU A 134 5.82 6.95 -4.71
CA LEU A 134 6.05 6.98 -3.27
C LEU A 134 4.82 7.53 -2.52
N ARG A 135 4.15 8.56 -3.06
CA ARG A 135 2.90 9.09 -2.50
C ARG A 135 1.78 8.05 -2.54
N VAL A 136 1.61 7.36 -3.66
CA VAL A 136 0.62 6.28 -3.78
C VAL A 136 0.91 5.19 -2.77
N LEU A 137 2.17 4.74 -2.64
CA LEU A 137 2.58 3.75 -1.66
C LEU A 137 2.26 4.21 -0.22
N LEU A 138 2.63 5.43 0.14
CA LEU A 138 2.35 5.96 1.48
C LEU A 138 0.84 6.02 1.77
N ARG A 139 0.02 6.52 0.84
CA ARG A 139 -1.44 6.58 1.00
C ARG A 139 -2.04 5.19 1.14
N HIS A 140 -1.55 4.21 0.39
CA HIS A 140 -1.98 2.83 0.48
C HIS A 140 -1.69 2.26 1.88
N GLU A 141 -0.45 2.34 2.37
CA GLU A 141 -0.08 1.83 3.69
C GLU A 141 -0.79 2.59 4.83
N ILE A 142 -0.94 3.89 4.70
CA ILE A 142 -1.69 4.70 5.66
C ILE A 142 -3.17 4.31 5.70
N THR A 143 -3.76 3.90 4.56
CA THR A 143 -5.12 3.38 4.53
C THR A 143 -5.25 2.11 5.36
N HIS A 144 -4.29 1.19 5.29
CA HIS A 144 -4.28 0.02 6.16
C HIS A 144 -4.17 0.38 7.64
N VAL A 145 -3.33 1.36 7.98
CA VAL A 145 -3.24 1.89 9.35
C VAL A 145 -4.60 2.46 9.80
N ALA A 146 -5.22 3.29 8.98
CA ALA A 146 -6.48 3.96 9.30
C ALA A 146 -7.66 2.98 9.43
N THR A 147 -7.69 1.93 8.61
CA THR A 147 -8.79 0.96 8.55
C THR A 147 -8.58 -0.28 9.42
N ARG A 148 -7.44 -0.38 10.10
CA ARG A 148 -7.05 -1.59 10.85
C ARG A 148 -8.11 -2.09 11.84
N ASP A 149 -8.72 -1.19 12.57
CA ASP A 149 -9.72 -1.55 13.59
C ASP A 149 -11.09 -1.89 12.99
N LEU A 150 -11.30 -1.63 11.70
CA LEU A 150 -12.48 -2.02 10.94
C LEU A 150 -12.29 -3.34 10.20
N THR A 151 -11.03 -3.78 9.99
CA THR A 151 -10.69 -4.90 9.12
C THR A 151 -10.44 -6.15 9.96
N SER A 152 -11.21 -7.21 9.69
CA SER A 152 -10.98 -8.54 10.26
C SER A 152 -9.75 -9.21 9.62
N ASP A 153 -9.05 -10.05 10.41
CA ASP A 153 -7.95 -10.88 9.90
C ASP A 153 -8.42 -11.89 8.82
N SER A 154 -9.71 -12.13 8.73
CA SER A 154 -10.32 -13.00 7.72
C SER A 154 -11.00 -12.24 6.59
N ALA A 155 -10.90 -10.91 6.54
CA ALA A 155 -11.46 -10.12 5.45
C ALA A 155 -10.87 -10.54 4.10
N PRO A 156 -11.67 -10.56 3.02
CA PRO A 156 -11.16 -10.89 1.69
C PRO A 156 -10.07 -9.92 1.24
N LEU A 157 -8.91 -10.43 0.83
CA LEU A 157 -7.79 -9.59 0.43
C LEU A 157 -8.14 -8.65 -0.73
N TRP A 158 -8.96 -9.09 -1.69
CA TRP A 158 -9.38 -8.22 -2.79
C TRP A 158 -10.12 -6.97 -2.31
N LEU A 159 -10.91 -7.08 -1.23
CA LEU A 159 -11.61 -5.95 -0.65
C LEU A 159 -10.63 -5.01 0.05
N VAL A 160 -9.73 -5.57 0.85
CA VAL A 160 -8.78 -4.81 1.66
C VAL A 160 -7.75 -4.09 0.79
N GLU A 161 -7.14 -4.82 -0.12
CA GLU A 161 -6.11 -4.28 -1.02
C GLU A 161 -6.71 -3.35 -2.09
N GLY A 162 -7.83 -3.76 -2.68
CA GLY A 162 -8.52 -2.93 -3.67
C GLY A 162 -8.99 -1.60 -3.10
N PHE A 163 -9.47 -1.60 -1.85
CA PHE A 163 -9.87 -0.38 -1.17
C PHE A 163 -8.67 0.52 -0.84
N ALA A 164 -7.55 -0.06 -0.37
CA ALA A 164 -6.34 0.69 -0.10
C ALA A 164 -5.77 1.32 -1.38
N ASP A 165 -5.75 0.59 -2.50
CA ASP A 165 -5.36 1.13 -3.80
C ASP A 165 -6.33 2.22 -4.28
N TRP A 166 -7.64 2.02 -4.12
CA TRP A 166 -8.62 3.02 -4.52
C TRP A 166 -8.42 4.34 -3.76
N VAL A 167 -8.23 4.30 -2.46
CA VAL A 167 -7.89 5.49 -1.64
C VAL A 167 -6.55 6.09 -2.09
N ALA A 168 -5.55 5.26 -2.37
CA ALA A 168 -4.22 5.71 -2.76
C ALA A 168 -4.20 6.46 -4.08
N PHE A 169 -4.96 6.00 -5.07
CA PHE A 169 -5.06 6.63 -6.40
C PHE A 169 -6.10 7.76 -6.46
N HIS A 170 -6.98 7.87 -5.47
CA HIS A 170 -8.08 8.85 -5.50
C HIS A 170 -7.55 10.28 -5.60
N GLY A 171 -8.16 11.07 -6.50
CA GLY A 171 -7.79 12.48 -6.72
C GLY A 171 -6.47 12.74 -7.43
N LEU A 172 -5.73 11.70 -7.85
CA LEU A 172 -4.46 11.87 -8.58
C LEU A 172 -4.64 12.14 -10.08
N GLY A 173 -5.86 12.10 -10.60
CA GLY A 173 -6.17 12.36 -12.02
C GLY A 173 -5.67 11.27 -12.97
N LEU A 174 -5.35 10.07 -12.47
CA LEU A 174 -4.93 8.93 -13.28
C LEU A 174 -6.16 8.22 -13.87
N SER A 175 -6.09 7.88 -15.14
CA SER A 175 -7.09 6.99 -15.75
C SER A 175 -6.91 5.55 -15.24
N LEU A 176 -7.98 4.74 -15.33
CA LEU A 176 -7.92 3.32 -14.98
C LEU A 176 -6.79 2.59 -15.73
N ARG A 177 -6.58 2.90 -17.01
CA ARG A 177 -5.49 2.32 -17.81
C ARG A 177 -4.09 2.69 -17.32
N GLN A 178 -3.93 3.89 -16.72
CA GLN A 178 -2.65 4.32 -16.14
C GLN A 178 -2.40 3.68 -14.77
N ALA A 179 -3.45 3.54 -13.96
CA ALA A 179 -3.35 2.93 -12.64
C ALA A 179 -3.36 1.39 -12.68
N ALA A 180 -3.93 0.78 -13.73
CA ALA A 180 -4.04 -0.66 -13.91
C ALA A 180 -3.64 -1.10 -15.33
N PRO A 181 -2.37 -0.97 -15.72
CA PRO A 181 -1.92 -1.19 -17.11
C PRO A 181 -1.96 -2.65 -17.57
N ALA A 182 -1.91 -3.62 -16.66
CA ALA A 182 -1.98 -5.06 -17.00
C ALA A 182 -3.43 -5.56 -17.09
N LEU A 183 -4.41 -4.73 -16.70
CA LEU A 183 -5.82 -5.14 -16.70
C LEU A 183 -6.40 -5.07 -18.11
N THR A 184 -7.07 -6.15 -18.51
CA THR A 184 -7.87 -6.24 -19.74
C THR A 184 -9.25 -6.82 -19.42
N PRO A 185 -10.31 -6.56 -20.21
CA PRO A 185 -11.65 -7.02 -19.89
C PRO A 185 -11.79 -8.55 -19.79
N ASP A 186 -11.00 -9.30 -20.54
CA ASP A 186 -11.00 -10.77 -20.57
C ASP A 186 -10.40 -11.42 -19.31
N VAL A 187 -9.57 -10.68 -18.56
CA VAL A 187 -9.03 -11.15 -17.27
C VAL A 187 -9.85 -10.68 -16.07
N ALA A 188 -11.05 -10.13 -16.28
CA ALA A 188 -11.93 -9.70 -15.19
C ALA A 188 -12.42 -10.91 -14.37
N ALA A 189 -11.72 -11.18 -13.29
CA ALA A 189 -12.06 -12.16 -12.26
C ALA A 189 -11.76 -11.58 -10.88
N VAL A 190 -12.60 -11.87 -9.89
CA VAL A 190 -12.32 -11.45 -8.50
C VAL A 190 -11.07 -12.20 -8.03
N PRO A 191 -9.99 -11.51 -7.67
CA PRO A 191 -8.74 -12.16 -7.32
C PRO A 191 -8.85 -12.85 -5.95
N THR A 192 -8.30 -14.05 -5.86
CA THR A 192 -8.24 -14.85 -4.62
C THR A 192 -6.82 -15.11 -4.15
N ASP A 193 -5.82 -14.89 -5.01
CA ASP A 193 -4.40 -15.08 -4.71
C ASP A 193 -3.64 -13.77 -5.01
N PHE A 194 -3.01 -13.23 -3.99
CA PHE A 194 -2.19 -12.02 -4.02
C PHE A 194 -0.69 -12.34 -3.91
N GLY A 195 -0.32 -13.59 -4.17
CA GLY A 195 1.06 -14.08 -4.18
C GLY A 195 1.59 -14.37 -5.59
N GLY A 196 2.90 -14.69 -5.67
CA GLY A 196 3.53 -15.19 -6.88
C GLY A 196 3.49 -14.29 -8.11
N PRO A 197 3.60 -14.86 -9.31
CA PRO A 197 3.70 -14.09 -10.57
C PRO A 197 2.43 -13.33 -10.96
N GLY A 198 1.26 -13.74 -10.45
CA GLY A 198 -0.05 -13.10 -10.72
C GLY A 198 -0.37 -11.92 -9.81
N ARG A 199 0.48 -11.61 -8.87
CA ARG A 199 0.25 -10.59 -7.83
C ARG A 199 -0.16 -9.25 -8.39
N GLU A 200 0.59 -8.70 -9.34
CA GLU A 200 0.31 -7.38 -9.92
C GLU A 200 -1.08 -7.31 -10.54
N LEU A 201 -1.47 -8.33 -11.31
CA LEU A 201 -2.80 -8.39 -11.90
C LEU A 201 -3.89 -8.48 -10.83
N ALA A 202 -3.66 -9.24 -9.74
CA ALA A 202 -4.62 -9.37 -8.64
C ALA A 202 -4.91 -8.01 -7.96
N TYR A 203 -3.88 -7.20 -7.71
CA TYR A 203 -4.04 -5.83 -7.19
C TYR A 203 -4.83 -4.96 -8.17
N GLN A 204 -4.49 -4.97 -9.46
CA GLN A 204 -5.18 -4.19 -10.47
C GLN A 204 -6.64 -4.62 -10.66
N GLN A 205 -6.94 -5.91 -10.56
CA GLN A 205 -8.32 -6.43 -10.54
C GLN A 205 -9.06 -5.89 -9.32
N ALA A 206 -8.48 -6.03 -8.12
CA ALA A 206 -9.07 -5.56 -6.87
C ALA A 206 -9.36 -4.04 -6.90
N TYR A 207 -8.38 -3.24 -7.32
CA TYR A 207 -8.54 -1.81 -7.53
C TYR A 207 -9.69 -1.48 -8.50
N SER A 208 -9.74 -2.16 -9.64
CA SER A 208 -10.75 -1.89 -10.67
C SER A 208 -12.17 -2.24 -10.22
N ILE A 209 -12.34 -3.21 -9.31
CA ILE A 209 -13.62 -3.49 -8.66
C ILE A 209 -14.07 -2.26 -7.85
N MET A 210 -13.17 -1.64 -7.08
CA MET A 210 -13.52 -0.44 -6.32
C MET A 210 -13.87 0.74 -7.22
N VAL A 211 -13.16 0.93 -8.35
CA VAL A 211 -13.49 1.96 -9.34
C VAL A 211 -14.87 1.70 -9.99
N TYR A 212 -15.21 0.44 -10.23
CA TYR A 212 -16.54 0.07 -10.69
C TYR A 212 -17.60 0.36 -9.63
N LEU A 213 -17.37 -0.02 -8.38
CA LEU A 213 -18.27 0.30 -7.27
C LEU A 213 -18.46 1.82 -7.10
N GLU A 214 -17.39 2.60 -7.25
CA GLU A 214 -17.49 4.07 -7.25
C GLU A 214 -18.40 4.57 -8.37
N SER A 215 -18.29 4.03 -9.57
CA SER A 215 -19.13 4.42 -10.71
C SER A 215 -20.62 4.14 -10.51
N THR A 216 -20.95 3.19 -9.62
CA THR A 216 -22.34 2.76 -9.35
C THR A 216 -22.89 3.31 -8.03
N LEU A 217 -22.07 3.43 -7.00
CA LEU A 217 -22.47 3.81 -5.64
C LEU A 217 -22.00 5.23 -5.24
N GLY A 218 -21.09 5.82 -6.02
CA GLY A 218 -20.38 7.03 -5.65
C GLY A 218 -19.30 6.78 -4.59
N GLU A 219 -18.46 7.77 -4.34
CA GLU A 219 -17.32 7.70 -3.40
C GLU A 219 -17.74 7.24 -1.99
N ARG A 220 -18.76 7.89 -1.41
CA ARG A 220 -19.29 7.49 -0.09
C ARG A 220 -19.82 6.06 -0.08
N GLY A 221 -20.42 5.62 -1.18
CA GLY A 221 -20.92 4.26 -1.33
C GLY A 221 -19.81 3.22 -1.29
N VAL A 222 -18.61 3.52 -1.82
CA VAL A 222 -17.43 2.64 -1.73
C VAL A 222 -16.96 2.54 -0.28
N VAL A 223 -16.84 3.66 0.42
CA VAL A 223 -16.45 3.67 1.85
C VAL A 223 -17.45 2.88 2.70
N ASP A 224 -18.75 3.08 2.48
CA ASP A 224 -19.80 2.35 3.20
C ASP A 224 -19.81 0.86 2.85
N PHE A 225 -19.51 0.50 1.60
CA PHE A 225 -19.36 -0.89 1.18
C PHE A 225 -18.18 -1.53 1.93
N PHE A 226 -16.99 -0.89 1.94
CA PHE A 226 -15.86 -1.38 2.69
C PHE A 226 -16.19 -1.56 4.18
N ARG A 227 -16.75 -0.56 4.83
CA ARG A 227 -17.09 -0.61 6.27
C ARG A 227 -18.04 -1.75 6.63
N ARG A 228 -18.98 -2.08 5.75
CA ARG A 228 -19.93 -3.20 5.98
C ARG A 228 -19.27 -4.55 5.84
N HIS A 229 -18.29 -4.69 4.94
CA HIS A 229 -17.76 -5.99 4.55
C HIS A 229 -16.36 -6.30 5.12
N ALA A 230 -15.59 -5.28 5.55
CA ALA A 230 -14.22 -5.46 6.04
C ALA A 230 -14.12 -6.27 7.34
N SER A 231 -15.21 -6.40 8.11
CA SER A 231 -15.25 -7.26 9.31
C SER A 231 -15.70 -8.69 9.02
N MET A 232 -16.04 -9.02 7.75
CA MET A 232 -16.58 -10.31 7.34
C MET A 232 -15.49 -11.22 6.80
N SER A 233 -15.62 -12.53 7.02
CA SER A 233 -14.68 -13.53 6.47
C SER A 233 -14.92 -13.86 4.99
N ALA A 234 -16.08 -13.49 4.46
CA ALA A 234 -16.41 -13.60 3.06
C ALA A 234 -17.39 -12.47 2.69
N VAL A 235 -17.14 -11.84 1.57
CA VAL A 235 -18.14 -10.97 0.91
C VAL A 235 -18.92 -11.87 -0.01
N ASP A 236 -20.24 -11.84 0.06
CA ASP A 236 -21.05 -12.49 -0.97
C ASP A 236 -20.73 -11.82 -2.30
N LEU A 237 -20.16 -12.58 -3.24
CA LEU A 237 -19.84 -12.05 -4.58
C LEU A 237 -21.13 -11.62 -5.33
N GLY A 238 -22.32 -11.99 -4.85
CA GLY A 238 -23.58 -11.42 -5.27
C GLY A 238 -23.71 -9.92 -4.99
N ASP A 239 -22.94 -9.39 -4.02
CA ASP A 239 -22.85 -7.95 -3.77
C ASP A 239 -21.96 -7.21 -4.78
N VAL A 240 -21.17 -7.94 -5.58
CA VAL A 240 -20.42 -7.40 -6.71
C VAL A 240 -21.01 -7.92 -8.02
N ASP A 241 -21.65 -7.06 -8.78
CA ASP A 241 -22.12 -7.39 -10.14
C ASP A 241 -20.90 -7.58 -11.07
N VAL A 242 -20.38 -8.82 -11.11
CA VAL A 242 -19.21 -9.18 -11.95
C VAL A 242 -19.48 -8.96 -13.43
N ALA A 243 -20.71 -9.15 -13.89
CA ALA A 243 -21.07 -8.92 -15.31
C ALA A 243 -21.05 -7.42 -15.63
N GLY A 244 -21.63 -6.59 -14.75
CA GLY A 244 -21.57 -5.13 -14.86
C GLY A 244 -20.14 -4.61 -14.77
N TRP A 245 -19.32 -5.14 -13.86
CA TRP A 245 -17.90 -4.80 -13.77
C TRP A 245 -17.14 -5.11 -15.07
N ARG A 246 -17.36 -6.29 -15.68
CA ARG A 246 -16.75 -6.63 -16.97
C ARG A 246 -17.17 -5.66 -18.08
N ALA A 247 -18.46 -5.37 -18.20
CA ALA A 247 -18.97 -4.39 -19.16
C ALA A 247 -18.38 -2.99 -18.93
N PHE A 248 -18.22 -2.60 -17.67
CA PHE A 248 -17.53 -1.36 -17.29
C PHE A 248 -16.08 -1.34 -17.81
N LEU A 249 -15.31 -2.43 -17.62
CA LEU A 249 -13.94 -2.52 -18.11
C LEU A 249 -13.89 -2.45 -19.65
N GLU A 250 -14.78 -3.14 -20.36
CA GLU A 250 -14.89 -3.05 -21.81
C GLU A 250 -15.10 -1.60 -22.28
N SER A 251 -15.89 -0.83 -21.55
CA SER A 251 -16.16 0.58 -21.88
C SER A 251 -15.01 1.53 -21.56
N ARG A 252 -14.11 1.18 -20.64
CA ARG A 252 -13.04 2.06 -20.13
C ARG A 252 -11.67 1.76 -20.67
N ILE A 253 -11.40 0.50 -20.98
CA ILE A 253 -10.08 0.03 -21.38
C ILE A 253 -10.12 -0.92 -22.60
N GLY A 254 -11.31 -1.25 -23.12
CA GLY A 254 -11.53 -2.04 -24.35
C GLY A 254 -11.18 -1.31 -25.64
#